data_b88de84076cc8cb687b766e00b6f8d22
#
_entry.id   b88de84076cc8cb687b766e00b6f8d22
#
_cell.length_a   1.000
_cell.length_b   1.000
_cell.length_c   1.000
_cell.angle_alpha   90.00
_cell.angle_beta   90.00
_cell.angle_gamma   90.00
#
_symmetry.space_group_name_H-M   'P 1'
#
loop_
_entity.id
_entity.type
_entity.pdbx_description
1 polymer ?
#
loop_
_entity_poly.entity_id
_entity_poly.type
_entity_poly.pdbx_seq_one_letter_code
_entity_poly.pdbx_strand_id
1 'polypeptide(L)'
;MLPVCLWYTICMYHIQYRYFGKMAEKEKNQFVSQVAEKKYEFGFTTDVQTEIIDKGLNEDVVRLISQKKGEPNWMLDFRLKAYNYWKTLTQPTWGHVHVPPIDYQAISYYADPLVKKPKNNVIDPELEKTFDKLGIPLEVRLALSGTAVDAIMDSVSVKTTFKDKLREKGVIFCSIGEAVKEHSDLVKEYLGSVVPYRDNFFAALNSAVFSDGSFVYIPKGVRCPMELSSYFRINARNTGQFERTLIIAEDDAYVSYLEGCTAPMRDENQLHAAIVEIIIKNNAEVKYSTVQNWYPGDENGKGGVLNLVTKRGDLRGVNSKLSWTQVETGSAITWKYPSCILRGDNSVAEF
;
A
#
# COMPACT_ATOMS: atom_id res chain seq x y z
N MET A 1 -18.41 -21.14 -15.36
CA MET A 1 -18.34 -20.51 -14.02
C MET A 1 -17.15 -19.56 -14.06
N LEU A 2 -17.41 -18.28 -14.18
CA LEU A 2 -16.36 -17.24 -14.23
C LEU A 2 -15.76 -17.06 -12.82
N PRO A 3 -14.45 -16.97 -12.66
CA PRO A 3 -13.84 -16.65 -11.37
C PRO A 3 -14.30 -15.25 -10.96
N VAL A 4 -14.89 -15.15 -9.79
CA VAL A 4 -15.35 -13.88 -9.22
C VAL A 4 -14.13 -13.04 -8.90
N CYS A 5 -13.85 -12.09 -9.75
CA CYS A 5 -12.76 -11.12 -9.66
C CYS A 5 -12.78 -10.39 -8.31
N LEU A 6 -11.62 -10.24 -7.66
CA LEU A 6 -11.45 -9.39 -6.47
C LEU A 6 -12.01 -7.98 -6.73
N TRP A 7 -11.89 -7.49 -7.94
CA TRP A 7 -12.46 -6.23 -8.45
C TRP A 7 -13.99 -6.25 -8.52
N TYR A 8 -14.56 -7.37 -8.92
CA TYR A 8 -16.01 -7.56 -8.87
C TYR A 8 -16.48 -7.59 -7.41
N THR A 9 -15.65 -8.13 -6.52
CA THR A 9 -15.92 -8.12 -5.08
C THR A 9 -15.84 -6.69 -4.51
N ILE A 10 -14.91 -5.85 -4.96
CA ILE A 10 -14.72 -4.46 -4.45
C ILE A 10 -15.78 -3.51 -5.02
N CYS A 11 -16.09 -3.55 -6.31
CA CYS A 11 -17.24 -2.84 -6.90
C CYS A 11 -18.58 -3.39 -6.37
N MET A 12 -18.67 -4.71 -6.17
CA MET A 12 -19.82 -5.33 -5.53
C MET A 12 -19.89 -4.98 -4.04
N TYR A 13 -18.79 -4.71 -3.33
CA TYR A 13 -18.86 -4.23 -1.95
C TYR A 13 -19.49 -2.83 -1.87
N HIS A 14 -19.26 -1.92 -2.81
CA HIS A 14 -19.98 -0.63 -2.84
C HIS A 14 -21.47 -0.80 -3.20
N ILE A 15 -21.79 -1.73 -4.09
CA ILE A 15 -23.16 -2.10 -4.43
C ILE A 15 -23.76 -2.98 -3.32
N GLN A 16 -22.99 -3.92 -2.76
CA GLN A 16 -23.39 -4.79 -1.65
C GLN A 16 -23.54 -4.02 -0.33
N TYR A 17 -22.81 -2.92 -0.09
CA TYR A 17 -23.05 -2.12 1.11
C TYR A 17 -24.48 -1.56 1.16
N ARG A 18 -25.04 -1.18 0.01
CA ARG A 18 -26.48 -0.86 -0.11
C ARG A 18 -27.38 -2.08 -0.02
N TYR A 19 -26.91 -3.26 -0.40
CA TYR A 19 -27.64 -4.52 -0.34
C TYR A 19 -27.55 -5.14 1.04
N PHE A 20 -26.35 -5.15 1.64
CA PHE A 20 -26.07 -5.64 2.99
C PHE A 20 -26.89 -4.93 4.06
N GLY A 21 -27.14 -3.63 3.90
CA GLY A 21 -28.04 -2.86 4.76
C GLY A 21 -29.51 -3.35 4.74
N LYS A 22 -29.90 -4.08 3.68
CA LYS A 22 -31.28 -4.59 3.48
C LYS A 22 -31.42 -6.09 3.75
N MET A 23 -30.32 -6.80 3.97
CA MET A 23 -30.38 -8.25 4.27
C MET A 23 -30.87 -8.50 5.70
N ALA A 24 -31.63 -9.58 5.90
CA ALA A 24 -32.00 -10.05 7.22
C ALA A 24 -30.73 -10.47 8.00
N GLU A 25 -30.75 -10.31 9.33
CA GLU A 25 -29.58 -10.57 10.19
C GLU A 25 -29.04 -12.00 10.06
N LYS A 26 -29.93 -12.97 9.85
CA LYS A 26 -29.56 -14.36 9.58
C LYS A 26 -28.79 -14.54 8.28
N GLU A 27 -29.16 -13.82 7.23
CA GLU A 27 -28.47 -13.83 5.93
C GLU A 27 -27.11 -13.16 6.03
N LYS A 28 -27.00 -12.06 6.80
CA LYS A 28 -25.72 -11.39 7.11
C LYS A 28 -24.75 -12.34 7.80
N ASN A 29 -25.21 -13.03 8.83
CA ASN A 29 -24.39 -13.98 9.58
C ASN A 29 -23.96 -15.17 8.71
N GLN A 30 -24.84 -15.69 7.87
CA GLN A 30 -24.52 -16.76 6.94
C GLN A 30 -23.48 -16.32 5.88
N PHE A 31 -23.63 -15.10 5.36
CA PHE A 31 -22.65 -14.52 4.42
C PHE A 31 -21.28 -14.33 5.09
N VAL A 32 -21.25 -13.77 6.29
CA VAL A 32 -20.00 -13.59 7.06
C VAL A 32 -19.32 -14.93 7.33
N SER A 33 -20.08 -15.96 7.74
CA SER A 33 -19.53 -17.32 7.94
C SER A 33 -18.96 -17.90 6.65
N GLN A 34 -19.65 -17.76 5.52
CA GLN A 34 -19.16 -18.24 4.22
C GLN A 34 -17.87 -17.54 3.78
N VAL A 35 -17.75 -16.24 4.06
CA VAL A 35 -16.53 -15.49 3.75
C VAL A 35 -15.38 -15.89 4.68
N ALA A 36 -15.67 -16.12 5.96
CA ALA A 36 -14.68 -16.53 6.97
C ALA A 36 -14.14 -17.95 6.74
N GLU A 37 -14.98 -18.85 6.21
CA GLU A 37 -14.61 -20.24 5.90
C GLU A 37 -13.92 -20.40 4.54
N LYS A 38 -13.87 -19.34 3.74
CA LYS A 38 -13.27 -19.38 2.41
C LYS A 38 -11.76 -19.58 2.51
N LYS A 39 -11.24 -20.62 1.86
CA LYS A 39 -9.79 -20.85 1.79
C LYS A 39 -9.09 -19.70 1.06
N TYR A 40 -7.87 -19.38 1.53
CA TYR A 40 -7.05 -18.35 0.94
C TYR A 40 -6.68 -18.68 -0.53
N GLU A 41 -7.22 -17.91 -1.49
CA GLU A 41 -7.12 -18.19 -2.93
C GLU A 41 -5.87 -17.59 -3.57
N PHE A 42 -5.21 -16.61 -2.91
CA PHE A 42 -4.09 -15.86 -3.47
C PHE A 42 -2.71 -16.44 -3.12
N GLY A 43 -2.68 -17.67 -2.63
CA GLY A 43 -1.47 -18.35 -2.13
C GLY A 43 -0.46 -18.78 -3.20
N PHE A 44 -0.74 -18.58 -4.48
CA PHE A 44 0.17 -18.94 -5.57
C PHE A 44 1.38 -18.01 -5.63
N THR A 45 2.46 -18.46 -6.26
CA THR A 45 3.66 -17.66 -6.55
C THR A 45 3.72 -17.34 -8.05
N THR A 46 4.33 -16.20 -8.37
CA THR A 46 4.64 -15.80 -9.75
C THR A 46 6.06 -16.24 -10.06
N ASP A 47 6.26 -16.93 -11.19
CA ASP A 47 7.56 -17.37 -11.64
C ASP A 47 8.25 -16.24 -12.44
N VAL A 48 8.82 -15.29 -11.71
CA VAL A 48 9.64 -14.21 -12.26
C VAL A 48 11.03 -14.24 -11.63
N GLN A 49 12.05 -14.05 -12.48
CA GLN A 49 13.41 -13.89 -11.97
C GLN A 49 13.49 -12.62 -11.13
N THR A 50 13.94 -12.75 -9.90
CA THR A 50 14.01 -11.64 -8.93
C THR A 50 15.43 -11.50 -8.42
N GLU A 51 16.00 -10.30 -8.51
CA GLU A 51 17.24 -9.95 -7.83
C GLU A 51 16.92 -9.58 -6.38
N ILE A 52 17.44 -10.35 -5.43
CA ILE A 52 17.24 -10.12 -3.99
C ILE A 52 18.61 -9.73 -3.41
N ILE A 53 18.67 -8.63 -2.66
CA ILE A 53 19.89 -8.24 -1.96
C ILE A 53 20.13 -9.15 -0.76
N ASP A 54 21.35 -9.18 -0.25
CA ASP A 54 21.72 -9.96 0.93
C ASP A 54 20.84 -9.62 2.14
N LYS A 55 20.66 -10.61 3.00
CA LYS A 55 19.91 -10.46 4.25
C LYS A 55 20.65 -9.57 5.24
N GLY A 56 19.88 -8.98 6.13
CA GLY A 56 20.37 -8.15 7.21
C GLY A 56 20.14 -6.66 6.99
N LEU A 57 20.04 -5.93 8.08
CA LEU A 57 19.85 -4.49 8.08
C LEU A 57 21.04 -3.79 8.72
N ASN A 58 21.74 -3.04 7.88
CA ASN A 58 22.86 -2.18 8.27
C ASN A 58 22.86 -0.92 7.41
N GLU A 59 23.80 -0.01 7.64
CA GLU A 59 23.88 1.24 6.90
C GLU A 59 24.18 1.02 5.41
N ASP A 60 25.01 0.02 5.08
CA ASP A 60 25.35 -0.29 3.69
C ASP A 60 24.12 -0.77 2.89
N VAL A 61 23.24 -1.56 3.51
CA VAL A 61 21.96 -1.97 2.92
C VAL A 61 21.06 -0.75 2.66
N VAL A 62 20.97 0.19 3.59
CA VAL A 62 20.20 1.43 3.41
C VAL A 62 20.76 2.26 2.24
N ARG A 63 22.08 2.40 2.13
CA ARG A 63 22.75 3.06 1.01
C ARG A 63 22.54 2.34 -0.31
N LEU A 64 22.61 1.01 -0.30
CA LEU A 64 22.38 0.18 -1.47
C LEU A 64 20.95 0.33 -2.02
N ILE A 65 19.93 0.35 -1.15
CA ILE A 65 18.54 0.60 -1.55
C ILE A 65 18.42 1.95 -2.25
N SER A 66 18.96 3.01 -1.64
CA SER A 66 18.94 4.36 -2.21
C SER A 66 19.66 4.42 -3.57
N GLN A 67 20.80 3.75 -3.70
CA GLN A 67 21.56 3.66 -4.94
C GLN A 67 20.77 2.91 -6.04
N LYS A 68 20.21 1.74 -5.72
CA LYS A 68 19.39 0.96 -6.67
C LYS A 68 18.16 1.72 -7.16
N LYS A 69 17.57 2.52 -6.29
CA LYS A 69 16.42 3.39 -6.61
C LYS A 69 16.84 4.66 -7.36
N GLY A 70 18.14 5.01 -7.42
CA GLY A 70 18.64 6.23 -8.05
C GLY A 70 18.11 7.49 -7.36
N GLU A 71 18.08 7.49 -6.04
CA GLU A 71 17.50 8.55 -5.22
C GLU A 71 18.44 9.77 -5.09
N PRO A 72 17.89 11.00 -4.93
CA PRO A 72 18.69 12.17 -4.62
C PRO A 72 19.26 12.11 -3.18
N ASN A 73 20.34 12.84 -2.91
CA ASN A 73 21.04 12.81 -1.63
C ASN A 73 20.14 13.10 -0.41
N TRP A 74 19.18 14.02 -0.53
CA TRP A 74 18.27 14.34 0.56
C TRP A 74 17.43 13.13 1.00
N MET A 75 17.10 12.23 0.06
CA MET A 75 16.34 11.01 0.35
C MET A 75 17.22 9.98 1.09
N LEU A 76 18.48 9.84 0.68
CA LEU A 76 19.47 9.04 1.42
C LEU A 76 19.64 9.57 2.85
N ASP A 77 19.77 10.89 3.02
CA ASP A 77 19.87 11.53 4.33
C ASP A 77 18.65 11.24 5.22
N PHE A 78 17.44 11.27 4.63
CA PHE A 78 16.21 10.93 5.32
C PHE A 78 16.24 9.46 5.81
N ARG A 79 16.64 8.53 4.95
CA ARG A 79 16.76 7.10 5.28
C ARG A 79 17.77 6.85 6.40
N LEU A 80 18.95 7.45 6.30
CA LEU A 80 20.01 7.29 7.29
C LEU A 80 19.62 7.85 8.66
N LYS A 81 18.94 8.99 8.71
CA LYS A 81 18.36 9.54 9.95
C LYS A 81 17.36 8.57 10.57
N ALA A 82 16.49 7.99 9.75
CA ALA A 82 15.49 7.01 10.20
C ALA A 82 16.15 5.73 10.72
N TYR A 83 17.14 5.19 10.00
CA TYR A 83 17.90 4.00 10.42
C TYR A 83 18.65 4.23 11.73
N ASN A 84 19.34 5.35 11.85
CA ASN A 84 20.07 5.69 13.08
C ASN A 84 19.13 5.85 14.27
N TYR A 85 17.94 6.40 14.06
CA TYR A 85 16.91 6.47 15.11
C TYR A 85 16.36 5.07 15.44
N TRP A 86 16.04 4.26 14.42
CA TRP A 86 15.54 2.89 14.62
C TRP A 86 16.48 2.04 15.49
N LYS A 87 17.80 2.15 15.33
CA LYS A 87 18.77 1.45 16.15
C LYS A 87 18.70 1.78 17.65
N THR A 88 18.13 2.92 18.01
CA THR A 88 17.93 3.32 19.40
C THR A 88 16.65 2.79 20.04
N LEU A 89 15.78 2.17 19.24
CA LEU A 89 14.48 1.70 19.66
C LEU A 89 14.49 0.19 19.94
N THR A 90 13.52 -0.25 20.72
CA THR A 90 13.20 -1.66 20.91
C THR A 90 11.82 -1.97 20.32
N GLN A 91 11.66 -3.20 19.81
CA GLN A 91 10.36 -3.65 19.31
C GLN A 91 9.31 -3.51 20.41
N PRO A 92 8.16 -2.86 20.12
CA PRO A 92 7.15 -2.62 21.15
C PRO A 92 6.45 -3.91 21.57
N THR A 93 6.17 -4.02 22.88
CA THR A 93 5.52 -5.18 23.51
C THR A 93 4.24 -4.81 24.27
N TRP A 94 3.85 -3.52 24.26
CA TRP A 94 2.73 -2.99 25.05
C TRP A 94 1.35 -3.24 24.42
N GLY A 95 1.28 -3.62 23.14
CA GLY A 95 0.01 -3.87 22.48
C GLY A 95 -0.66 -5.17 22.94
N HIS A 96 -1.98 -5.30 22.71
CA HIS A 96 -2.72 -6.54 22.99
C HIS A 96 -2.40 -7.69 22.01
N VAL A 97 -1.56 -7.44 21.01
CA VAL A 97 -1.09 -8.46 20.07
C VAL A 97 0.27 -8.98 20.49
N HIS A 98 0.44 -10.29 20.42
CA HIS A 98 1.73 -10.92 20.74
C HIS A 98 2.55 -11.07 19.46
N VAL A 99 3.30 -10.00 19.12
CA VAL A 99 4.23 -10.04 17.99
C VAL A 99 5.44 -10.88 18.38
N PRO A 100 5.74 -11.98 17.67
CA PRO A 100 6.91 -12.78 17.98
C PRO A 100 8.19 -11.94 17.78
N PRO A 101 9.31 -12.32 18.43
CA PRO A 101 10.60 -11.72 18.12
C PRO A 101 10.91 -11.85 16.64
N ILE A 102 11.18 -10.72 15.98
CA ILE A 102 11.52 -10.68 14.56
C ILE A 102 13.04 -10.60 14.45
N ASP A 103 13.64 -11.54 13.72
CA ASP A 103 15.07 -11.46 13.38
C ASP A 103 15.26 -10.56 12.16
N TYR A 104 15.53 -9.29 12.41
CA TYR A 104 15.76 -8.29 11.37
C TYR A 104 17.03 -8.55 10.54
N GLN A 105 17.90 -9.47 10.98
CA GLN A 105 19.09 -9.86 10.21
C GLN A 105 18.82 -11.06 9.29
N ALA A 106 17.69 -11.75 9.45
CA ALA A 106 17.29 -12.86 8.59
C ALA A 106 16.42 -12.43 7.39
N ILE A 107 16.12 -11.14 7.27
CA ILE A 107 15.24 -10.58 6.23
C ILE A 107 16.07 -9.85 5.19
N SER A 108 15.71 -9.98 3.89
CA SER A 108 16.16 -9.08 2.84
C SER A 108 15.20 -7.88 2.72
N TYR A 109 15.75 -6.69 2.49
CA TYR A 109 15.02 -5.42 2.49
C TYR A 109 14.75 -4.86 1.09
N TYR A 110 15.17 -5.57 0.05
CA TYR A 110 14.89 -5.17 -1.33
C TYR A 110 14.87 -6.38 -2.24
N ALA A 111 13.86 -6.47 -3.08
CA ALA A 111 13.71 -7.47 -4.10
C ALA A 111 13.22 -6.80 -5.39
N ASP A 112 13.99 -6.94 -6.47
CA ASP A 112 13.67 -6.39 -7.78
C ASP A 112 13.26 -7.53 -8.71
N PRO A 113 11.97 -7.66 -9.05
CA PRO A 113 11.58 -8.54 -10.12
C PRO A 113 12.21 -8.01 -11.40
N LEU A 114 13.18 -8.76 -11.98
CA LEU A 114 13.92 -8.38 -13.18
C LEU A 114 13.01 -8.38 -14.41
N VAL A 115 11.89 -7.73 -14.28
CA VAL A 115 10.93 -7.53 -15.35
C VAL A 115 11.49 -6.46 -16.27
N LYS A 116 11.71 -6.80 -17.52
CA LYS A 116 12.09 -5.80 -18.52
C LYS A 116 11.02 -4.71 -18.50
N LYS A 117 11.41 -3.50 -18.08
CA LYS A 117 10.50 -2.35 -18.18
C LYS A 117 9.93 -2.32 -19.59
N PRO A 118 8.62 -2.30 -19.75
CA PRO A 118 7.98 -2.48 -21.04
C PRO A 118 8.50 -1.44 -22.03
N LYS A 119 9.28 -1.87 -23.01
CA LYS A 119 9.43 -1.10 -24.25
C LYS A 119 8.07 -1.20 -24.93
N ASN A 120 7.38 -0.10 -25.15
CA ASN A 120 6.08 -0.01 -25.85
C ASN A 120 4.85 -0.55 -25.09
N ASN A 121 4.71 -0.34 -23.77
CA ASN A 121 3.52 -0.73 -22.99
C ASN A 121 3.19 -2.23 -22.91
N VAL A 122 4.07 -3.12 -23.36
CA VAL A 122 3.88 -4.57 -23.27
C VAL A 122 4.37 -5.06 -21.91
N ILE A 123 3.47 -5.60 -21.10
CA ILE A 123 3.81 -6.21 -19.80
C ILE A 123 4.43 -7.58 -20.02
N ASP A 124 5.28 -8.01 -19.08
CA ASP A 124 5.76 -9.39 -19.03
C ASP A 124 4.56 -10.36 -18.94
N PRO A 125 4.48 -11.39 -19.82
CA PRO A 125 3.32 -12.30 -19.85
C PRO A 125 3.06 -13.05 -18.55
N GLU A 126 4.10 -13.34 -17.74
CA GLU A 126 3.91 -14.01 -16.44
C GLU A 126 3.34 -13.05 -15.38
N LEU A 127 3.71 -11.76 -15.47
CA LEU A 127 3.06 -10.72 -14.65
C LEU A 127 1.60 -10.52 -15.07
N GLU A 128 1.32 -10.46 -16.36
CA GLU A 128 -0.05 -10.32 -16.86
C GLU A 128 -0.93 -11.47 -16.37
N LYS A 129 -0.48 -12.72 -16.49
CA LYS A 129 -1.16 -13.90 -15.95
C LYS A 129 -1.36 -13.81 -14.42
N THR A 130 -0.38 -13.25 -13.71
CA THR A 130 -0.48 -13.07 -12.26
C THR A 130 -1.59 -12.08 -11.91
N PHE A 131 -1.61 -10.92 -12.55
CA PHE A 131 -2.62 -9.92 -12.32
C PHE A 131 -4.01 -10.38 -12.78
N ASP A 132 -4.10 -11.16 -13.86
CA ASP A 132 -5.34 -11.81 -14.28
C ASP A 132 -5.87 -12.80 -13.24
N LYS A 133 -5.00 -13.65 -12.67
CA LYS A 133 -5.37 -14.57 -11.57
C LYS A 133 -5.82 -13.80 -10.31
N LEU A 134 -5.23 -12.64 -10.05
CA LEU A 134 -5.62 -11.76 -8.96
C LEU A 134 -6.91 -10.98 -9.26
N GLY A 135 -7.40 -11.09 -10.50
CA GLY A 135 -8.58 -10.38 -10.97
C GLY A 135 -8.35 -8.88 -11.19
N ILE A 136 -7.10 -8.47 -11.41
CA ILE A 136 -6.72 -7.09 -11.71
C ILE A 136 -6.54 -6.95 -13.21
N PRO A 137 -7.49 -6.35 -13.92
CA PRO A 137 -7.41 -6.20 -15.36
C PRO A 137 -6.46 -5.07 -15.74
N LEU A 138 -5.40 -5.38 -16.50
CA LEU A 138 -4.33 -4.42 -16.77
C LEU A 138 -4.54 -3.50 -17.98
N GLU A 139 -5.50 -3.70 -18.86
CA GLU A 139 -5.69 -2.76 -19.99
C GLU A 139 -7.14 -2.56 -20.47
N VAL A 140 -7.80 -3.57 -20.99
CA VAL A 140 -9.07 -3.38 -21.70
C VAL A 140 -10.25 -3.18 -20.72
N ARG A 141 -10.23 -3.85 -19.60
CA ARG A 141 -11.28 -3.76 -18.58
C ARG A 141 -11.16 -2.49 -17.74
N LEU A 142 -9.96 -1.94 -17.59
CA LEU A 142 -9.70 -0.68 -16.88
C LEU A 142 -10.26 0.53 -17.66
N ALA A 143 -10.13 0.53 -18.98
CA ALA A 143 -10.73 1.57 -19.81
C ALA A 143 -12.26 1.62 -19.67
N LEU A 144 -12.90 0.47 -19.40
CA LEU A 144 -14.34 0.35 -19.19
C LEU A 144 -14.75 0.67 -17.74
N SER A 145 -13.88 0.47 -16.77
CA SER A 145 -14.16 0.72 -15.34
C SER A 145 -13.95 2.18 -14.92
N GLY A 146 -13.20 2.95 -15.70
CA GLY A 146 -12.85 4.33 -15.35
C GLY A 146 -11.90 4.45 -14.16
N THR A 147 -11.05 3.44 -13.92
CA THR A 147 -10.10 3.42 -12.80
C THR A 147 -8.66 3.42 -13.32
N ALA A 148 -7.78 4.23 -12.71
CA ALA A 148 -6.35 4.16 -12.92
C ALA A 148 -5.71 3.22 -11.89
N VAL A 149 -4.78 2.38 -12.32
CA VAL A 149 -4.12 1.37 -11.46
C VAL A 149 -2.61 1.52 -11.50
N ASP A 150 -1.98 1.44 -10.33
CA ASP A 150 -0.54 1.24 -10.15
C ASP A 150 -0.31 -0.16 -9.56
N ALA A 151 0.41 -1.00 -10.30
CA ALA A 151 0.69 -2.37 -9.90
C ALA A 151 2.13 -2.47 -9.39
N ILE A 152 2.29 -2.88 -8.15
CA ILE A 152 3.59 -3.02 -7.47
C ILE A 152 3.83 -4.50 -7.13
N MET A 153 4.99 -5.01 -7.51
CA MET A 153 5.45 -6.35 -7.13
C MET A 153 6.77 -6.24 -6.36
N ASP A 154 6.78 -6.81 -5.16
CA ASP A 154 7.90 -6.72 -4.22
C ASP A 154 8.34 -5.25 -4.01
N SER A 155 9.53 -4.87 -4.46
CA SER A 155 10.10 -3.55 -4.24
C SER A 155 9.95 -2.58 -5.42
N VAL A 156 9.18 -2.92 -6.47
CA VAL A 156 9.15 -2.16 -7.73
C VAL A 156 7.75 -1.99 -8.29
N SER A 157 7.38 -0.77 -8.68
CA SER A 157 6.20 -0.53 -9.52
C SER A 157 6.46 -1.06 -10.93
N VAL A 158 5.61 -1.98 -11.35
CA VAL A 158 5.74 -2.66 -12.65
C VAL A 158 4.88 -2.03 -13.74
N LYS A 159 3.80 -1.36 -13.37
CA LYS A 159 2.96 -0.61 -14.33
C LYS A 159 2.05 0.40 -13.63
N THR A 160 1.98 1.61 -14.19
CA THR A 160 0.95 2.61 -13.86
C THR A 160 0.15 2.96 -15.12
N THR A 161 -1.18 2.96 -15.02
CA THR A 161 -2.08 3.22 -16.14
C THR A 161 -2.63 4.66 -16.13
N PHE A 162 -3.06 5.15 -17.29
CA PHE A 162 -3.73 6.46 -17.47
C PHE A 162 -2.93 7.71 -17.01
N LYS A 163 -1.62 7.62 -16.86
CA LYS A 163 -0.78 8.75 -16.43
C LYS A 163 -1.01 10.01 -17.25
N ASP A 164 -1.05 9.90 -18.58
CA ASP A 164 -1.18 11.05 -19.46
C ASP A 164 -2.54 11.74 -19.30
N LYS A 165 -3.63 10.96 -19.22
CA LYS A 165 -4.97 11.48 -19.00
C LYS A 165 -5.13 12.17 -17.64
N LEU A 166 -4.48 11.69 -16.62
CA LEU A 166 -4.42 12.32 -15.29
C LEU A 166 -3.58 13.60 -15.34
N ARG A 167 -2.43 13.55 -16.02
CA ARG A 167 -1.52 14.69 -16.21
C ARG A 167 -2.20 15.87 -16.91
N GLU A 168 -3.10 15.64 -17.88
CA GLU A 168 -3.90 16.69 -18.53
C GLU A 168 -4.73 17.52 -17.53
N LYS A 169 -5.08 16.95 -16.39
CA LYS A 169 -5.76 17.61 -15.27
C LYS A 169 -4.82 18.10 -14.17
N GLY A 170 -3.51 17.93 -14.37
CA GLY A 170 -2.48 18.23 -13.36
C GLY A 170 -2.42 17.22 -12.21
N VAL A 171 -3.17 16.12 -12.29
CA VAL A 171 -3.13 15.04 -11.30
C VAL A 171 -1.86 14.22 -11.48
N ILE A 172 -1.12 14.01 -10.40
CA ILE A 172 0.04 13.12 -10.37
C ILE A 172 -0.39 11.82 -9.72
N PHE A 173 -0.21 10.71 -10.42
CA PHE A 173 -0.37 9.36 -9.90
C PHE A 173 0.75 8.49 -10.44
N CYS A 174 1.67 8.11 -9.57
CA CYS A 174 2.86 7.33 -9.93
C CYS A 174 3.40 6.61 -8.69
N SER A 175 4.45 5.80 -8.87
CA SER A 175 5.17 5.24 -7.73
C SER A 175 5.86 6.33 -6.92
N ILE A 176 6.02 6.11 -5.61
CA ILE A 176 6.77 7.03 -4.74
C ILE A 176 8.24 7.13 -5.19
N GLY A 177 8.81 6.06 -5.74
CA GLY A 177 10.16 6.05 -6.26
C GLY A 177 10.33 6.92 -7.51
N GLU A 178 9.31 7.03 -8.36
CA GLU A 178 9.26 7.97 -9.48
C GLU A 178 9.08 9.41 -8.95
N ALA A 179 8.14 9.62 -8.02
CA ALA A 179 7.86 10.92 -7.46
C ALA A 179 9.08 11.55 -6.75
N VAL A 180 9.89 10.77 -6.03
CA VAL A 180 11.13 11.23 -5.40
C VAL A 180 12.10 11.82 -6.41
N LYS A 181 12.10 11.37 -7.66
CA LYS A 181 12.98 11.85 -8.73
C LYS A 181 12.36 12.99 -9.54
N GLU A 182 11.11 12.82 -9.97
CA GLU A 182 10.45 13.73 -10.92
C GLU A 182 9.70 14.89 -10.22
N HIS A 183 9.29 14.69 -8.96
CA HIS A 183 8.54 15.66 -8.15
C HIS A 183 9.20 15.87 -6.79
N SER A 184 10.53 15.92 -6.78
CA SER A 184 11.40 15.90 -5.59
C SER A 184 11.03 16.94 -4.54
N ASP A 185 10.77 18.18 -4.94
CA ASP A 185 10.45 19.28 -4.01
C ASP A 185 9.12 19.01 -3.28
N LEU A 186 8.12 18.54 -4.03
CA LEU A 186 6.80 18.21 -3.48
C LEU A 186 6.90 17.05 -2.48
N VAL A 187 7.62 15.97 -2.87
CA VAL A 187 7.82 14.84 -1.96
C VAL A 187 8.60 15.26 -0.72
N LYS A 188 9.65 16.06 -0.87
CA LYS A 188 10.47 16.55 0.24
C LYS A 188 9.69 17.41 1.24
N GLU A 189 8.68 18.17 0.76
CA GLU A 189 7.82 18.99 1.61
C GLU A 189 6.90 18.12 2.49
N TYR A 190 6.34 17.04 1.92
CA TYR A 190 5.26 16.30 2.59
C TYR A 190 5.69 14.96 3.20
N LEU A 191 6.73 14.31 2.70
CA LEU A 191 7.17 13.00 3.19
C LEU A 191 7.57 13.05 4.66
N GLY A 192 6.92 12.24 5.50
CA GLY A 192 7.16 12.21 6.93
C GLY A 192 6.55 13.39 7.71
N SER A 193 5.72 14.22 7.05
CA SER A 193 5.06 15.35 7.72
C SER A 193 3.86 14.92 8.56
N VAL A 194 3.30 13.75 8.30
CA VAL A 194 2.15 13.17 9.01
C VAL A 194 2.58 11.94 9.83
N VAL A 195 3.42 11.09 9.26
CA VAL A 195 4.06 9.96 9.96
C VAL A 195 5.57 10.12 9.90
N PRO A 196 6.16 10.90 10.81
CA PRO A 196 7.60 11.07 10.86
C PRO A 196 8.29 9.75 11.25
N TYR A 197 9.55 9.59 10.88
CA TYR A 197 10.33 8.40 11.26
C TYR A 197 10.44 8.21 12.79
N ARG A 198 10.14 9.24 13.58
CA ARG A 198 10.15 9.20 15.04
C ARG A 198 8.82 8.76 15.66
N ASP A 199 7.83 8.45 14.84
CA ASP A 199 6.49 8.11 15.31
C ASP A 199 6.47 6.82 16.14
N ASN A 200 7.01 5.75 15.60
CA ASN A 200 7.11 4.46 16.27
C ASN A 200 8.21 3.59 15.63
N PHE A 201 8.46 2.41 16.23
CA PHE A 201 9.47 1.47 15.80
C PHE A 201 9.35 1.06 14.31
N PHE A 202 8.14 0.68 13.88
CA PHE A 202 7.90 0.23 12.50
C PHE A 202 7.88 1.39 11.51
N ALA A 203 7.50 2.60 11.95
CA ALA A 203 7.61 3.81 11.14
C ALA A 203 9.08 4.21 10.90
N ALA A 204 9.93 4.05 11.92
CA ALA A 204 11.36 4.26 11.76
C ALA A 204 11.98 3.24 10.79
N LEU A 205 11.64 1.96 10.95
CA LEU A 205 12.09 0.89 10.06
C LEU A 205 11.64 1.16 8.61
N ASN A 206 10.34 1.39 8.38
CA ASN A 206 9.82 1.70 7.05
C ASN A 206 10.55 2.90 6.45
N SER A 207 10.70 3.99 7.19
CA SER A 207 11.36 5.21 6.70
C SER A 207 12.81 4.99 6.26
N ALA A 208 13.50 4.02 6.88
CA ALA A 208 14.86 3.64 6.50
C ALA A 208 14.91 2.81 5.20
N VAL A 209 13.93 1.91 4.98
CA VAL A 209 14.06 0.85 3.98
C VAL A 209 12.90 0.77 2.98
N PHE A 210 11.87 1.63 3.03
CA PHE A 210 10.78 1.52 2.06
C PHE A 210 11.30 1.56 0.63
N SER A 211 10.76 0.66 -0.17
CA SER A 211 11.26 0.46 -1.53
C SER A 211 10.36 1.06 -2.59
N ASP A 212 9.06 0.94 -2.42
CA ASP A 212 8.08 1.59 -3.29
C ASP A 212 6.77 1.88 -2.54
N GLY A 213 5.77 2.32 -3.26
CA GLY A 213 4.46 2.72 -2.79
C GLY A 213 3.85 3.71 -3.76
N SER A 214 2.78 4.37 -3.37
CA SER A 214 2.05 5.27 -4.27
C SER A 214 2.23 6.73 -3.89
N PHE A 215 2.34 7.56 -4.91
CA PHE A 215 2.29 9.00 -4.79
C PHE A 215 1.09 9.54 -5.55
N VAL A 216 0.25 10.30 -4.83
CA VAL A 216 -0.96 10.93 -5.37
C VAL A 216 -0.95 12.40 -5.01
N TYR A 217 -1.04 13.26 -6.01
CA TYR A 217 -1.21 14.71 -5.84
C TYR A 217 -2.40 15.19 -6.67
N ILE A 218 -3.36 15.80 -6.00
CA ILE A 218 -4.53 16.40 -6.65
C ILE A 218 -4.43 17.92 -6.51
N PRO A 219 -4.30 18.65 -7.63
CA PRO A 219 -4.17 20.11 -7.60
C PRO A 219 -5.44 20.80 -7.09
N LYS A 220 -5.28 22.04 -6.68
CA LYS A 220 -6.37 22.91 -6.23
C LYS A 220 -7.54 22.95 -7.21
N GLY A 221 -8.76 22.75 -6.69
CA GLY A 221 -10.01 22.81 -7.45
C GLY A 221 -10.25 21.61 -8.38
N VAL A 222 -9.38 20.61 -8.37
CA VAL A 222 -9.50 19.45 -9.26
C VAL A 222 -10.23 18.31 -8.57
N ARG A 223 -11.32 17.87 -9.19
CA ARG A 223 -11.94 16.58 -8.87
C ARG A 223 -11.30 15.51 -9.76
N CYS A 224 -10.63 14.54 -9.15
CA CYS A 224 -9.97 13.47 -9.90
C CYS A 224 -10.98 12.80 -10.85
N PRO A 225 -10.69 12.71 -12.17
CA PRO A 225 -11.68 12.29 -13.17
C PRO A 225 -12.00 10.78 -13.11
N MET A 226 -11.25 10.02 -12.33
CA MET A 226 -11.41 8.58 -12.19
C MET A 226 -10.96 8.13 -10.80
N GLU A 227 -11.37 6.93 -10.39
CA GLU A 227 -10.81 6.29 -9.20
C GLU A 227 -9.36 5.91 -9.43
N LEU A 228 -8.53 6.05 -8.40
CA LEU A 228 -7.15 5.61 -8.39
C LEU A 228 -7.05 4.33 -7.55
N SER A 229 -6.23 3.39 -8.00
CA SER A 229 -6.02 2.15 -7.26
C SER A 229 -4.57 1.71 -7.31
N SER A 230 -4.03 1.28 -6.19
CA SER A 230 -2.73 0.63 -6.13
C SER A 230 -2.86 -0.79 -5.64
N TYR A 231 -2.12 -1.68 -6.24
CA TYR A 231 -2.12 -3.08 -5.87
C TYR A 231 -0.71 -3.58 -5.56
N PHE A 232 -0.54 -4.10 -4.34
CA PHE A 232 0.74 -4.59 -3.84
C PHE A 232 0.73 -6.12 -3.77
N ARG A 233 1.73 -6.73 -4.39
CA ARG A 233 1.94 -8.17 -4.37
C ARG A 233 3.31 -8.49 -3.81
N ILE A 234 3.36 -9.11 -2.65
CA ILE A 234 4.59 -9.77 -2.17
C ILE A 234 4.76 -11.05 -2.96
N ASN A 235 5.95 -11.34 -3.47
CA ASN A 235 6.25 -12.56 -4.20
C ASN A 235 7.55 -13.23 -3.75
N ALA A 236 8.60 -12.44 -3.48
CA ALA A 236 9.92 -12.94 -3.12
C ALA A 236 9.93 -13.61 -1.73
N ARG A 237 10.79 -14.64 -1.58
CA ARG A 237 10.99 -15.35 -0.30
C ARG A 237 11.96 -14.59 0.62
N ASN A 238 11.77 -14.74 1.92
CA ASN A 238 12.63 -14.15 2.95
C ASN A 238 12.84 -12.64 2.79
N THR A 239 11.87 -11.96 2.21
CA THR A 239 11.88 -10.51 2.04
C THR A 239 10.81 -9.87 2.91
N GLY A 240 11.10 -8.68 3.45
CA GLY A 240 10.10 -7.80 3.99
C GLY A 240 9.47 -6.96 2.89
N GLN A 241 8.21 -6.55 3.09
CA GLN A 241 7.53 -5.58 2.25
C GLN A 241 7.39 -4.27 3.01
N PHE A 242 7.97 -3.21 2.45
CA PHE A 242 8.03 -1.89 3.08
C PHE A 242 7.50 -0.84 2.10
N GLU A 243 6.21 -0.56 2.20
CA GLU A 243 5.51 0.35 1.31
C GLU A 243 5.32 1.71 1.95
N ARG A 244 5.32 2.78 1.14
CA ARG A 244 5.00 4.11 1.61
C ARG A 244 4.10 4.84 0.62
N THR A 245 2.86 5.08 1.02
CA THR A 245 1.87 5.81 0.22
C THR A 245 1.76 7.24 0.76
N LEU A 246 1.80 8.24 -0.16
CA LEU A 246 1.63 9.65 0.15
C LEU A 246 0.55 10.25 -0.75
N ILE A 247 -0.53 10.72 -0.13
CA ILE A 247 -1.68 11.32 -0.83
C ILE A 247 -1.83 12.77 -0.38
N ILE A 248 -1.87 13.70 -1.33
CA ILE A 248 -2.01 15.13 -1.09
C ILE A 248 -3.21 15.64 -1.90
N ALA A 249 -4.20 16.15 -1.21
CA ALA A 249 -5.36 16.83 -1.80
C ALA A 249 -5.30 18.33 -1.46
N GLU A 250 -5.05 19.14 -2.49
CA GLU A 250 -5.01 20.60 -2.37
C GLU A 250 -6.40 21.19 -2.11
N ASP A 251 -6.51 22.50 -1.90
CA ASP A 251 -7.80 23.18 -1.67
C ASP A 251 -8.83 22.82 -2.72
N ASP A 252 -10.06 22.53 -2.31
CA ASP A 252 -11.21 22.20 -3.16
C ASP A 252 -11.02 20.93 -4.02
N ALA A 253 -10.03 20.09 -3.69
CA ALA A 253 -9.73 18.86 -4.42
C ALA A 253 -10.61 17.68 -3.99
N TYR A 254 -10.72 16.68 -4.88
CA TYR A 254 -11.39 15.42 -4.58
C TYR A 254 -10.67 14.23 -5.20
N VAL A 255 -10.51 13.16 -4.42
CA VAL A 255 -10.02 11.87 -4.92
C VAL A 255 -10.66 10.69 -4.19
N SER A 256 -10.90 9.61 -4.94
CA SER A 256 -11.18 8.28 -4.41
C SER A 256 -9.98 7.39 -4.73
N TYR A 257 -9.40 6.77 -3.70
CA TYR A 257 -8.21 5.92 -3.79
C TYR A 257 -8.44 4.59 -3.08
N LEU A 258 -8.10 3.51 -3.77
CA LEU A 258 -8.21 2.14 -3.27
C LEU A 258 -6.84 1.47 -3.25
N GLU A 259 -6.50 0.85 -2.12
CA GLU A 259 -5.28 0.06 -1.95
C GLU A 259 -5.63 -1.40 -1.74
N GLY A 260 -5.04 -2.29 -2.53
CA GLY A 260 -5.18 -3.74 -2.41
C GLY A 260 -3.83 -4.41 -2.16
N CYS A 261 -3.80 -5.40 -1.26
CA CYS A 261 -2.57 -6.12 -0.95
C CYS A 261 -2.81 -7.62 -0.82
N THR A 262 -1.87 -8.43 -1.35
CA THR A 262 -1.86 -9.89 -1.17
C THR A 262 -0.44 -10.44 -1.06
N ALA A 263 -0.31 -11.65 -0.50
CA ALA A 263 0.95 -12.39 -0.40
C ALA A 263 0.75 -13.88 -0.76
N PRO A 264 1.79 -14.60 -1.20
CA PRO A 264 1.71 -16.04 -1.38
C PRO A 264 1.68 -16.77 -0.04
N MET A 265 1.26 -18.04 -0.05
CA MET A 265 1.42 -18.94 1.11
C MET A 265 2.89 -19.30 1.29
N ARG A 266 3.44 -19.06 2.47
CA ARG A 266 4.82 -19.36 2.84
C ARG A 266 4.88 -19.99 4.22
N ASP A 267 5.84 -20.89 4.43
CA ASP A 267 6.11 -21.54 5.72
C ASP A 267 6.86 -20.62 6.71
N GLU A 268 7.47 -19.56 6.21
CA GLU A 268 8.11 -18.50 7.00
C GLU A 268 7.18 -17.30 7.21
N ASN A 269 7.33 -16.60 8.31
CA ASN A 269 6.65 -15.33 8.51
C ASN A 269 7.21 -14.27 7.56
N GLN A 270 6.32 -13.52 6.91
CA GLN A 270 6.67 -12.38 6.08
C GLN A 270 6.34 -11.09 6.81
N LEU A 271 7.33 -10.20 6.92
CA LEU A 271 7.13 -8.89 7.55
C LEU A 271 6.57 -7.91 6.52
N HIS A 272 5.39 -7.36 6.81
CA HIS A 272 4.83 -6.22 6.11
C HIS A 272 4.77 -5.02 7.06
N ALA A 273 5.56 -3.99 6.79
CA ALA A 273 5.56 -2.76 7.56
C ALA A 273 5.39 -1.57 6.62
N ALA A 274 4.16 -1.07 6.49
CA ALA A 274 3.80 0.00 5.57
C ALA A 274 3.43 1.30 6.27
N ILE A 275 3.54 2.42 5.55
CA ILE A 275 3.07 3.73 5.99
C ILE A 275 2.14 4.33 4.94
N VAL A 276 1.04 4.94 5.41
CA VAL A 276 0.20 5.79 4.58
C VAL A 276 0.06 7.16 5.24
N GLU A 277 0.36 8.19 4.46
CA GLU A 277 0.21 9.60 4.84
C GLU A 277 -0.80 10.26 3.91
N ILE A 278 -1.83 10.88 4.47
CA ILE A 278 -2.87 11.58 3.70
C ILE A 278 -2.94 13.02 4.21
N ILE A 279 -2.75 14.00 3.32
CA ILE A 279 -2.85 15.43 3.63
C ILE A 279 -4.05 16.01 2.89
N ILE A 280 -4.93 16.69 3.62
CA ILE A 280 -6.16 17.25 3.09
C ILE A 280 -6.26 18.73 3.45
N LYS A 281 -6.29 19.59 2.41
CA LYS A 281 -6.39 21.05 2.56
C LYS A 281 -7.84 21.54 2.57
N ASN A 282 -8.05 22.85 2.44
CA ASN A 282 -9.36 23.47 2.62
C ASN A 282 -10.42 22.92 1.64
N ASN A 283 -11.61 22.59 2.13
CA ASN A 283 -12.76 22.06 1.39
C ASN A 283 -12.44 20.80 0.56
N ALA A 284 -11.28 20.18 0.74
CA ALA A 284 -10.91 18.99 0.00
C ALA A 284 -11.50 17.72 0.63
N GLU A 285 -11.77 16.73 -0.20
CA GLU A 285 -12.31 15.43 0.21
C GLU A 285 -11.44 14.30 -0.34
N VAL A 286 -11.04 13.39 0.54
CA VAL A 286 -10.39 12.13 0.16
C VAL A 286 -11.25 10.96 0.62
N LYS A 287 -11.52 10.03 -0.28
CA LYS A 287 -12.02 8.69 0.03
C LYS A 287 -10.87 7.72 -0.06
N TYR A 288 -10.42 7.22 1.08
CA TYR A 288 -9.37 6.22 1.15
C TYR A 288 -9.97 4.87 1.51
N SER A 289 -9.77 3.89 0.67
CA SER A 289 -10.20 2.52 0.91
C SER A 289 -9.02 1.57 0.84
N THR A 290 -8.96 0.58 1.74
CA THR A 290 -7.97 -0.49 1.66
C THR A 290 -8.62 -1.84 1.86
N VAL A 291 -8.21 -2.81 1.03
CA VAL A 291 -8.59 -4.21 1.15
C VAL A 291 -7.31 -5.03 1.19
N GLN A 292 -7.02 -5.56 2.37
CA GLN A 292 -5.84 -6.40 2.57
C GLN A 292 -6.27 -7.83 2.83
N ASN A 293 -5.77 -8.72 1.99
CA ASN A 293 -6.05 -10.14 2.08
C ASN A 293 -4.73 -10.91 2.15
N TRP A 294 -4.32 -11.21 3.37
CA TRP A 294 -3.05 -11.81 3.67
C TRP A 294 -3.17 -13.29 4.00
N TYR A 295 -2.10 -14.04 3.78
CA TYR A 295 -2.01 -15.41 4.25
C TYR A 295 -1.87 -15.44 5.78
N PRO A 296 -2.75 -16.15 6.51
CA PRO A 296 -2.74 -16.17 7.96
C PRO A 296 -1.68 -17.11 8.58
N GLY A 297 -1.07 -17.97 7.79
CA GLY A 297 -0.31 -19.13 8.23
C GLY A 297 -1.13 -20.42 8.06
N ASP A 298 -0.48 -21.56 8.31
CA ASP A 298 -1.16 -22.87 8.29
C ASP A 298 -1.98 -23.12 9.57
N GLU A 299 -2.65 -24.25 9.62
CA GLU A 299 -3.47 -24.68 10.77
C GLU A 299 -2.66 -24.90 12.07
N ASN A 300 -1.34 -25.01 11.98
CA ASN A 300 -0.42 -25.09 13.11
C ASN A 300 0.16 -23.73 13.50
N GLY A 301 -0.27 -22.65 12.85
CA GLY A 301 0.22 -21.29 13.07
C GLY A 301 1.60 -21.02 12.49
N LYS A 302 2.07 -21.86 11.53
CA LYS A 302 3.35 -21.68 10.86
C LYS A 302 3.21 -20.78 9.64
N GLY A 303 4.13 -19.85 9.46
CA GLY A 303 4.13 -18.89 8.36
C GLY A 303 3.16 -17.73 8.57
N GLY A 304 2.69 -17.16 7.47
CA GLY A 304 1.77 -16.03 7.46
C GLY A 304 2.42 -14.66 7.54
N VAL A 305 1.63 -13.62 7.31
CA VAL A 305 2.10 -12.24 7.26
C VAL A 305 1.99 -11.56 8.62
N LEU A 306 3.06 -10.93 9.07
CA LEU A 306 3.08 -9.99 10.18
C LEU A 306 2.80 -8.59 9.62
N ASN A 307 1.57 -8.13 9.76
CA ASN A 307 1.03 -6.93 9.13
C ASN A 307 1.05 -5.75 10.12
N LEU A 308 2.16 -5.00 10.15
CA LEU A 308 2.48 -3.98 11.15
C LEU A 308 2.54 -2.60 10.48
N VAL A 309 1.41 -1.87 10.49
CA VAL A 309 1.19 -0.72 9.61
C VAL A 309 0.77 0.52 10.35
N THR A 310 1.33 1.66 9.97
CA THR A 310 0.95 3.00 10.45
C THR A 310 0.28 3.79 9.32
N LYS A 311 -0.98 4.16 9.50
CA LYS A 311 -1.73 4.96 8.53
C LYS A 311 -2.32 6.19 9.20
N ARG A 312 -2.12 7.37 8.59
CA ARG A 312 -2.58 8.60 9.22
C ARG A 312 -3.07 9.63 8.21
N GLY A 313 -4.24 10.25 8.52
CA GLY A 313 -4.76 11.41 7.80
C GLY A 313 -4.51 12.70 8.59
N ASP A 314 -4.05 13.75 7.94
CA ASP A 314 -3.90 15.10 8.49
C ASP A 314 -4.83 16.07 7.74
N LEU A 315 -5.96 16.37 8.38
CA LEU A 315 -6.98 17.26 7.84
C LEU A 315 -6.62 18.70 8.23
N ARG A 316 -5.73 19.30 7.43
CA ARG A 316 -5.15 20.62 7.69
C ARG A 316 -6.10 21.76 7.38
N GLY A 317 -7.02 21.54 6.46
CA GLY A 317 -7.89 22.57 5.92
C GLY A 317 -9.24 22.67 6.61
N VAL A 318 -9.85 23.85 6.54
CA VAL A 318 -11.24 24.10 6.94
C VAL A 318 -12.19 23.29 6.08
N ASN A 319 -13.24 22.69 6.65
CA ASN A 319 -14.24 21.85 5.98
C ASN A 319 -13.62 20.64 5.23
N SER A 320 -12.41 20.23 5.55
CA SER A 320 -11.78 19.06 4.93
C SER A 320 -12.44 17.77 5.37
N LYS A 321 -12.49 16.78 4.46
CA LYS A 321 -13.16 15.51 4.73
C LYS A 321 -12.31 14.30 4.35
N LEU A 322 -12.26 13.32 5.25
CA LEU A 322 -11.67 12.00 4.99
C LEU A 322 -12.69 10.90 5.29
N SER A 323 -13.08 10.16 4.26
CA SER A 323 -13.84 8.91 4.43
C SER A 323 -12.87 7.74 4.33
N TRP A 324 -12.81 6.91 5.37
CA TRP A 324 -11.84 5.83 5.50
C TRP A 324 -12.53 4.48 5.62
N THR A 325 -12.37 3.62 4.61
CA THR A 325 -12.85 2.25 4.65
C THR A 325 -11.67 1.28 4.70
N GLN A 326 -11.64 0.40 5.70
CA GLN A 326 -10.56 -0.57 5.85
C GLN A 326 -11.13 -1.97 6.04
N VAL A 327 -10.74 -2.89 5.13
CA VAL A 327 -11.09 -4.31 5.19
C VAL A 327 -9.79 -5.10 5.34
N GLU A 328 -9.70 -5.84 6.42
CA GLU A 328 -8.54 -6.67 6.75
C GLU A 328 -9.00 -8.12 6.89
N THR A 329 -8.40 -9.00 6.10
CA THR A 329 -8.65 -10.44 6.19
C THR A 329 -7.32 -11.19 6.21
N GLY A 330 -7.29 -12.30 6.96
CA GLY A 330 -6.07 -13.11 7.09
C GLY A 330 -4.99 -12.42 7.94
N SER A 331 -3.73 -12.64 7.57
CA SER A 331 -2.50 -12.38 8.32
C SER A 331 -2.34 -13.21 9.59
N ALA A 332 -1.10 -13.54 9.95
CA ALA A 332 -0.79 -14.18 11.23
C ALA A 332 -1.02 -13.19 12.39
N ILE A 333 -0.62 -11.94 12.18
CA ILE A 333 -0.86 -10.84 13.12
C ILE A 333 -1.13 -9.56 12.32
N THR A 334 -2.19 -8.84 12.71
CA THR A 334 -2.43 -7.47 12.26
C THR A 334 -2.31 -6.52 13.43
N TRP A 335 -1.37 -5.58 13.33
CA TRP A 335 -1.24 -4.47 14.25
C TRP A 335 -1.26 -3.16 13.47
N LYS A 336 -2.41 -2.52 13.46
CA LYS A 336 -2.66 -1.25 12.78
C LYS A 336 -3.34 -0.27 13.71
N TYR A 337 -2.97 0.99 13.58
CA TYR A 337 -3.67 2.08 14.24
C TYR A 337 -3.86 3.25 13.27
N PRO A 338 -4.89 3.14 12.40
CA PRO A 338 -5.27 4.27 11.57
C PRO A 338 -5.76 5.40 12.46
N SER A 339 -5.36 6.63 12.15
CA SER A 339 -5.78 7.80 12.89
C SER A 339 -5.92 9.03 12.01
N CYS A 340 -6.72 10.00 12.47
CA CYS A 340 -6.87 11.28 11.80
C CYS A 340 -6.56 12.42 12.76
N ILE A 341 -5.84 13.43 12.28
CA ILE A 341 -5.57 14.69 12.99
C ILE A 341 -6.49 15.75 12.38
N LEU A 342 -7.46 16.21 13.16
CA LEU A 342 -8.43 17.22 12.74
C LEU A 342 -7.87 18.61 13.14
N ARG A 343 -7.33 19.37 12.18
CA ARG A 343 -6.74 20.69 12.45
C ARG A 343 -7.60 21.85 11.98
N GLY A 344 -8.26 21.69 10.83
CA GLY A 344 -9.12 22.74 10.28
C GLY A 344 -10.48 22.73 10.93
N ASP A 345 -11.10 23.90 11.06
CA ASP A 345 -12.46 24.04 11.54
C ASP A 345 -13.43 23.25 10.65
N ASN A 346 -14.43 22.60 11.24
CA ASN A 346 -15.41 21.74 10.57
C ASN A 346 -14.78 20.56 9.77
N SER A 347 -13.54 20.18 10.05
CA SER A 347 -12.96 19.00 9.45
C SER A 347 -13.62 17.71 9.98
N VAL A 348 -13.84 16.73 9.12
CA VAL A 348 -14.57 15.49 9.43
C VAL A 348 -13.79 14.28 8.95
N ALA A 349 -13.61 13.29 9.83
CA ALA A 349 -13.09 11.98 9.49
C ALA A 349 -14.10 10.88 9.85
N GLU A 350 -14.41 10.01 8.91
CA GLU A 350 -15.34 8.88 9.05
C GLU A 350 -14.59 7.57 8.81
N PHE A 351 -14.54 6.67 9.81
CA PHE A 351 -13.95 5.35 9.72
C PHE A 351 -15.01 4.26 9.60
#